data_1b9a916132b3aec74bc7f2dd49e374df
#
_entry.id   1b9a916132b3aec74bc7f2dd49e374df
#
_cell.length_a   1.000
_cell.length_b   1.000
_cell.length_c   1.000
_cell.angle_alpha   90.00
_cell.angle_beta   90.00
_cell.angle_gamma   90.00
#
_symmetry.space_group_name_H-M   'P 1'
#
loop_
_entity.id
_entity.type
_entity.pdbx_description
1 polymer ?
#
loop_
_entity_poly.entity_id
_entity_poly.type
_entity_poly.pdbx_seq_one_letter_code
_entity_poly.pdbx_strand_id
1 'polypeptide(L)'
;SGIPELRRTTRDEPDYDKLMRWRIDLLRQRGLKLSAIQETISRIDPLPGAKDFLDALRKDTQVVILSDTFDQFAMPLMAKLGYPTLLCNTLEVDGEGYITRHLMRCEHSKLTTVKALQSIGYDTIASGDSYNDLEMILHSKAGFLFRGPDKIKQDYPDLPAFEDYGDLLAAIRAAL
;
A
#
# COMPACT_ATOMS: atom_id res chain seq x y z
N SER A 1 2.65 -12.51 -12.94
CA SER A 1 2.14 -13.89 -12.93
C SER A 1 2.00 -14.38 -14.37
N GLY A 2 2.38 -15.59 -14.68
CA GLY A 2 2.17 -16.22 -15.99
C GLY A 2 0.70 -16.58 -16.29
N ILE A 3 -0.26 -16.00 -15.57
CA ILE A 3 -1.69 -16.24 -15.68
C ILE A 3 -2.35 -14.98 -16.24
N PRO A 4 -2.69 -14.96 -17.54
CA PRO A 4 -3.27 -13.76 -18.17
C PRO A 4 -4.58 -13.31 -17.52
N GLU A 5 -5.39 -14.23 -17.04
CA GLU A 5 -6.69 -13.97 -16.43
C GLU A 5 -6.57 -13.11 -15.16
N LEU A 6 -5.48 -13.23 -14.39
CA LEU A 6 -5.25 -12.42 -13.18
C LEU A 6 -5.00 -10.92 -13.47
N ARG A 7 -4.90 -10.53 -14.75
CA ARG A 7 -4.82 -9.11 -15.14
C ARG A 7 -6.15 -8.36 -15.01
N ARG A 8 -7.26 -9.09 -14.85
CA ARG A 8 -8.57 -8.48 -14.57
C ARG A 8 -8.50 -7.61 -13.31
N THR A 9 -9.01 -6.39 -13.40
CA THR A 9 -8.93 -5.36 -12.35
C THR A 9 -10.33 -4.89 -11.93
N THR A 10 -10.40 -3.95 -11.01
CA THR A 10 -11.64 -3.28 -10.62
C THR A 10 -12.28 -2.48 -11.75
N ARG A 11 -11.57 -2.22 -12.85
CA ARG A 11 -12.16 -1.65 -14.08
C ARG A 11 -13.03 -2.66 -14.83
N ASP A 12 -12.71 -3.95 -14.71
CA ASP A 12 -13.42 -5.06 -15.37
C ASP A 12 -14.51 -5.65 -14.48
N GLU A 13 -14.33 -5.60 -13.17
CA GLU A 13 -15.29 -6.01 -12.14
C GLU A 13 -15.24 -5.01 -10.97
N PRO A 14 -16.20 -4.06 -10.93
CA PRO A 14 -16.21 -3.01 -9.90
C PRO A 14 -16.43 -3.56 -8.48
N ASP A 15 -17.10 -4.68 -8.33
CA ASP A 15 -17.28 -5.37 -7.06
C ASP A 15 -15.96 -6.05 -6.66
N TYR A 16 -15.23 -5.42 -5.73
CA TYR A 16 -13.93 -5.90 -5.26
C TYR A 16 -14.02 -7.28 -4.61
N ASP A 17 -15.07 -7.53 -3.82
CA ASP A 17 -15.26 -8.81 -3.14
C ASP A 17 -15.46 -9.95 -4.14
N LYS A 18 -16.27 -9.71 -5.18
CA LYS A 18 -16.48 -10.65 -6.26
C LYS A 18 -15.22 -10.89 -7.08
N LEU A 19 -14.46 -9.83 -7.37
CA LEU A 19 -13.17 -9.93 -8.06
C LEU A 19 -12.16 -10.77 -7.26
N MET A 20 -12.09 -10.56 -5.95
CA MET A 20 -11.16 -11.28 -5.08
C MET A 20 -11.55 -12.75 -4.91
N ARG A 21 -12.84 -13.07 -4.74
CA ARG A 21 -13.31 -14.46 -4.71
C ARG A 21 -12.94 -15.19 -5.99
N TRP A 22 -13.22 -14.58 -7.15
CA TRP A 22 -12.87 -15.14 -8.43
C TRP A 22 -11.35 -15.37 -8.58
N ARG A 23 -10.51 -14.43 -8.12
CA ARG A 23 -9.05 -14.60 -8.13
C ARG A 23 -8.59 -15.76 -7.26
N ILE A 24 -9.14 -15.89 -6.06
CA ILE A 24 -8.84 -16.97 -5.11
C ILE A 24 -9.21 -18.32 -5.72
N ASP A 25 -10.41 -18.45 -6.30
CA ASP A 25 -10.85 -19.66 -6.99
C ASP A 25 -9.92 -20.02 -8.15
N LEU A 26 -9.52 -19.04 -8.94
CA LEU A 26 -8.61 -19.26 -10.06
C LEU A 26 -7.23 -19.74 -9.58
N LEU A 27 -6.68 -19.15 -8.52
CA LEU A 27 -5.42 -19.60 -7.93
C LEU A 27 -5.52 -21.07 -7.48
N ARG A 28 -6.62 -21.42 -6.81
CA ARG A 28 -6.87 -22.79 -6.34
C ARG A 28 -7.01 -23.79 -7.51
N GLN A 29 -7.78 -23.46 -8.55
CA GLN A 29 -7.92 -24.27 -9.76
C GLN A 29 -6.58 -24.52 -10.48
N ARG A 30 -5.65 -23.57 -10.40
CA ARG A 30 -4.30 -23.69 -10.96
C ARG A 30 -3.29 -24.36 -10.00
N GLY A 31 -3.73 -24.81 -8.82
CA GLY A 31 -2.87 -25.44 -7.82
C GLY A 31 -1.84 -24.49 -7.20
N LEU A 32 -2.07 -23.17 -7.26
CA LEU A 32 -1.14 -22.16 -6.77
C LEU A 32 -1.38 -21.88 -5.29
N LYS A 33 -0.41 -22.28 -4.48
CA LYS A 33 -0.38 -22.03 -3.04
C LYS A 33 0.19 -20.64 -2.75
N LEU A 34 -0.09 -20.12 -1.56
CA LEU A 34 0.46 -18.83 -1.08
C LEU A 34 1.99 -18.79 -1.19
N SER A 35 2.68 -19.88 -0.85
CA SER A 35 4.15 -19.96 -0.91
C SER A 35 4.73 -19.65 -2.30
N ALA A 36 4.09 -20.12 -3.37
CA ALA A 36 4.54 -19.85 -4.74
C ALA A 36 4.39 -18.35 -5.10
N ILE A 37 3.36 -17.69 -4.59
CA ILE A 37 3.16 -16.25 -4.76
C ILE A 37 4.23 -15.50 -3.98
N GLN A 38 4.47 -15.86 -2.73
CA GLN A 38 5.49 -15.26 -1.87
C GLN A 38 6.90 -15.43 -2.45
N GLU A 39 7.22 -16.59 -3.02
CA GLU A 39 8.49 -16.82 -3.72
C GLU A 39 8.65 -15.88 -4.91
N THR A 40 7.58 -15.65 -5.67
CA THR A 40 7.60 -14.70 -6.78
C THR A 40 7.84 -13.27 -6.29
N ILE A 41 7.15 -12.86 -5.22
CA ILE A 41 7.29 -11.52 -4.62
C ILE A 41 8.68 -11.32 -4.00
N SER A 42 9.26 -12.35 -3.40
CA SER A 42 10.60 -12.25 -2.79
C SER A 42 11.72 -11.88 -3.77
N ARG A 43 11.49 -12.09 -5.07
CA ARG A 43 12.40 -11.69 -6.15
C ARG A 43 12.26 -10.23 -6.56
N ILE A 44 11.24 -9.53 -6.05
CA ILE A 44 11.02 -8.10 -6.31
C ILE A 44 11.85 -7.31 -5.30
N ASP A 45 12.59 -6.33 -5.79
CA ASP A 45 13.32 -5.40 -4.95
C ASP A 45 12.50 -4.13 -4.69
N PRO A 46 12.70 -3.46 -3.55
CA PRO A 46 12.19 -2.12 -3.34
C PRO A 46 12.65 -1.17 -4.46
N LEU A 47 11.88 -0.14 -4.71
CA LEU A 47 12.31 0.92 -5.62
C LEU A 47 13.65 1.50 -5.14
N PRO A 48 14.56 1.84 -6.07
CA PRO A 48 15.84 2.45 -5.71
C PRO A 48 15.64 3.70 -4.83
N GLY A 49 16.36 3.75 -3.70
CA GLY A 49 16.24 4.82 -2.71
C GLY A 49 15.11 4.68 -1.69
N ALA A 50 14.15 3.76 -1.87
CA ALA A 50 13.02 3.62 -0.95
C ALA A 50 13.44 3.24 0.47
N LYS A 51 14.41 2.31 0.61
CA LYS A 51 14.91 1.92 1.92
C LYS A 51 15.64 3.05 2.60
N ASP A 52 16.53 3.75 1.88
CA ASP A 52 17.31 4.87 2.42
C ASP A 52 16.38 6.02 2.88
N PHE A 53 15.34 6.32 2.10
CA PHE A 53 14.30 7.27 2.45
C PHE A 53 13.59 6.88 3.75
N LEU A 54 13.13 5.64 3.88
CA LEU A 54 12.47 5.15 5.10
C LEU A 54 13.42 5.20 6.30
N ASP A 55 14.67 4.80 6.14
CA ASP A 55 15.66 4.80 7.21
C ASP A 55 16.02 6.24 7.65
N ALA A 56 16.02 7.19 6.72
CA ALA A 56 16.22 8.61 7.03
C ALA A 56 14.99 9.18 7.78
N LEU A 57 13.79 8.93 7.27
CA LEU A 57 12.55 9.46 7.84
C LEU A 57 12.27 8.92 9.26
N ARG A 58 12.60 7.66 9.53
CA ARG A 58 12.45 7.03 10.84
C ARG A 58 13.32 7.64 11.94
N LYS A 59 14.35 8.42 11.58
CA LYS A 59 15.16 9.17 12.56
C LYS A 59 14.44 10.39 13.07
N ASP A 60 13.51 10.91 12.30
CA ASP A 60 12.82 12.17 12.56
C ASP A 60 11.40 11.94 13.13
N THR A 61 10.72 10.88 12.71
CA THR A 61 9.32 10.60 13.08
C THR A 61 8.96 9.12 13.00
N GLN A 62 7.77 8.76 13.48
CA GLN A 62 7.20 7.43 13.31
C GLN A 62 6.66 7.27 11.88
N VAL A 63 6.94 6.12 11.28
CA VAL A 63 6.52 5.82 9.89
C VAL A 63 5.59 4.62 9.88
N VAL A 64 4.44 4.78 9.25
CA VAL A 64 3.45 3.73 9.03
C VAL A 64 3.15 3.64 7.54
N ILE A 65 3.25 2.45 6.98
CA ILE A 65 2.80 2.17 5.61
C ILE A 65 1.33 1.73 5.67
N LEU A 66 0.48 2.44 4.94
CA LEU A 66 -0.93 2.10 4.76
C LEU A 66 -1.12 1.53 3.34
N SER A 67 -1.61 0.30 3.23
CA SER A 67 -1.72 -0.36 1.93
C SER A 67 -2.99 -1.19 1.82
N ASP A 68 -3.55 -1.26 0.62
CA ASP A 68 -4.69 -2.13 0.30
C ASP A 68 -4.24 -3.56 -0.08
N THR A 69 -2.94 -3.86 0.01
CA THR A 69 -2.39 -5.20 -0.17
C THR A 69 -2.73 -6.12 1.02
N PHE A 70 -2.21 -7.34 0.99
CA PHE A 70 -2.33 -8.33 2.07
C PHE A 70 -0.98 -8.55 2.74
N ASP A 71 -0.98 -8.73 4.06
CA ASP A 71 0.24 -8.94 4.85
C ASP A 71 1.09 -10.09 4.30
N GLN A 72 0.48 -11.22 3.96
CA GLN A 72 1.19 -12.38 3.42
C GLN A 72 1.91 -12.08 2.09
N PHE A 73 1.39 -11.15 1.29
CA PHE A 73 2.03 -10.69 0.06
C PHE A 73 3.11 -9.64 0.33
N ALA A 74 2.88 -8.77 1.29
CA ALA A 74 3.78 -7.67 1.60
C ALA A 74 5.05 -8.11 2.34
N MET A 75 4.97 -9.13 3.20
CA MET A 75 6.04 -9.52 4.11
C MET A 75 7.41 -9.75 3.46
N PRO A 76 7.54 -10.43 2.29
CA PRO A 76 8.83 -10.58 1.63
C PRO A 76 9.50 -9.23 1.27
N LEU A 77 8.70 -8.23 0.90
CA LEU A 77 9.19 -6.89 0.59
C LEU A 77 9.48 -6.08 1.87
N MET A 78 8.63 -6.23 2.89
CA MET A 78 8.83 -5.58 4.20
C MET A 78 10.14 -6.02 4.85
N ALA A 79 10.54 -7.28 4.68
CA ALA A 79 11.84 -7.77 5.16
C ALA A 79 13.01 -6.97 4.54
N LYS A 80 12.96 -6.68 3.24
CA LYS A 80 13.96 -5.86 2.53
C LYS A 80 13.97 -4.40 2.98
N LEU A 81 12.83 -3.88 3.44
CA LEU A 81 12.67 -2.52 3.94
C LEU A 81 12.95 -2.37 5.44
N GLY A 82 13.40 -3.44 6.12
CA GLY A 82 13.69 -3.43 7.56
C GLY A 82 12.45 -3.43 8.44
N TYR A 83 11.40 -4.11 8.01
CA TYR A 83 10.13 -4.31 8.73
C TYR A 83 9.49 -3.01 9.22
N PRO A 84 9.12 -2.08 8.32
CA PRO A 84 8.33 -0.92 8.71
C PRO A 84 6.98 -1.36 9.26
N THR A 85 6.38 -0.53 10.12
CA THR A 85 4.99 -0.74 10.52
C THR A 85 4.11 -0.73 9.27
N LEU A 86 3.38 -1.82 9.05
CA LEU A 86 2.46 -1.98 7.92
C LEU A 86 1.06 -2.22 8.45
N LEU A 87 0.10 -1.42 8.00
CA LEU A 87 -1.32 -1.66 8.20
C LEU A 87 -1.96 -1.96 6.85
N CYS A 88 -2.40 -3.19 6.67
CA CYS A 88 -2.98 -3.69 5.42
C CYS A 88 -4.06 -4.73 5.71
N ASN A 89 -4.52 -5.40 4.69
CA ASN A 89 -5.50 -6.47 4.77
C ASN A 89 -4.81 -7.82 5.05
N THR A 90 -5.60 -8.88 5.26
CA THR A 90 -5.05 -10.22 5.50
C THR A 90 -5.76 -11.29 4.68
N LEU A 91 -5.12 -12.44 4.50
CA LEU A 91 -5.68 -13.59 3.80
C LEU A 91 -5.88 -14.74 4.79
N GLU A 92 -6.96 -15.47 4.65
CA GLU A 92 -7.10 -16.78 5.26
C GLU A 92 -6.47 -17.85 4.35
N VAL A 93 -5.74 -18.77 4.96
CA VAL A 93 -5.02 -19.84 4.27
C VAL A 93 -5.35 -21.16 4.95
N ASP A 94 -5.68 -22.20 4.15
CA ASP A 94 -5.97 -23.52 4.69
C ASP A 94 -4.70 -24.30 5.07
N GLY A 95 -4.88 -25.47 5.71
CA GLY A 95 -3.78 -26.34 6.14
C GLY A 95 -2.92 -26.89 5.00
N GLU A 96 -3.40 -26.81 3.75
CA GLU A 96 -2.64 -27.21 2.55
C GLU A 96 -1.88 -26.03 1.92
N GLY A 97 -2.09 -24.79 2.41
CA GLY A 97 -1.42 -23.58 1.94
C GLY A 97 -2.15 -22.85 0.80
N TYR A 98 -3.41 -23.17 0.54
CA TYR A 98 -4.23 -22.43 -0.42
C TYR A 98 -4.93 -21.25 0.25
N ILE A 99 -4.99 -20.13 -0.45
CA ILE A 99 -5.77 -18.97 -0.03
C ILE A 99 -7.26 -19.33 -0.15
N THR A 100 -8.02 -19.10 0.91
CA THR A 100 -9.45 -19.41 1.00
C THR A 100 -10.33 -18.18 1.04
N ARG A 101 -9.85 -17.11 1.64
CA ARG A 101 -10.61 -15.87 1.79
C ARG A 101 -9.69 -14.67 1.95
N HIS A 102 -10.17 -13.50 1.56
CA HIS A 102 -9.57 -12.22 1.91
C HIS A 102 -10.37 -11.57 3.05
N LEU A 103 -9.66 -10.86 3.93
CA LEU A 103 -10.22 -10.13 5.05
C LEU A 103 -9.77 -8.68 4.94
N MET A 104 -10.73 -7.80 4.68
CA MET A 104 -10.47 -6.36 4.69
C MET A 104 -10.37 -5.86 6.13
N ARG A 105 -9.35 -5.07 6.43
CA ARG A 105 -9.10 -4.54 7.79
C ARG A 105 -10.22 -3.63 8.24
N CYS A 106 -10.59 -2.67 7.42
CA CYS A 106 -11.74 -1.78 7.62
C CYS A 106 -12.07 -1.05 6.31
N GLU A 107 -13.24 -0.43 6.25
CA GLU A 107 -13.61 0.46 5.15
C GLU A 107 -12.76 1.74 5.16
N HIS A 108 -12.46 2.29 3.97
CA HIS A 108 -11.64 3.48 3.81
C HIS A 108 -10.36 3.44 4.68
N SER A 109 -9.67 2.30 4.65
CA SER A 109 -8.65 1.91 5.63
C SER A 109 -7.56 2.96 5.87
N LYS A 110 -7.17 3.72 4.84
CA LYS A 110 -6.15 4.78 4.91
C LYS A 110 -6.67 5.99 5.66
N LEU A 111 -7.83 6.53 5.27
CA LEU A 111 -8.47 7.66 5.95
C LEU A 111 -8.85 7.32 7.38
N THR A 112 -9.44 6.13 7.60
CA THR A 112 -9.83 5.67 8.94
C THR A 112 -8.63 5.61 9.87
N THR A 113 -7.47 5.16 9.38
CA THR A 113 -6.23 5.13 10.16
C THR A 113 -5.74 6.54 10.51
N VAL A 114 -5.72 7.46 9.54
CA VAL A 114 -5.34 8.86 9.77
C VAL A 114 -6.23 9.49 10.85
N LYS A 115 -7.55 9.37 10.72
CA LYS A 115 -8.50 9.88 11.71
C LYS A 115 -8.32 9.27 13.09
N ALA A 116 -8.04 7.97 13.17
CA ALA A 116 -7.80 7.28 14.44
C ALA A 116 -6.53 7.82 15.14
N LEU A 117 -5.44 8.01 14.41
CA LEU A 117 -4.21 8.58 14.94
C LEU A 117 -4.43 10.03 15.42
N GLN A 118 -5.13 10.85 14.66
CA GLN A 118 -5.47 12.22 15.03
C GLN A 118 -6.37 12.25 16.27
N SER A 119 -7.32 11.32 16.41
CA SER A 119 -8.23 11.26 17.56
C SER A 119 -7.53 10.96 18.89
N ILE A 120 -6.33 10.38 18.84
CA ILE A 120 -5.48 10.12 20.01
C ILE A 120 -4.31 11.12 20.13
N GLY A 121 -4.37 12.25 19.41
CA GLY A 121 -3.47 13.39 19.59
C GLY A 121 -2.22 13.40 18.69
N TYR A 122 -2.15 12.56 17.65
CA TYR A 122 -1.03 12.61 16.70
C TYR A 122 -1.32 13.58 15.54
N ASP A 123 -0.37 14.42 15.20
CA ASP A 123 -0.33 15.07 13.90
C ASP A 123 0.07 14.03 12.84
N THR A 124 -0.57 14.08 11.66
CA THR A 124 -0.28 13.16 10.56
C THR A 124 0.23 13.91 9.35
N ILE A 125 1.22 13.33 8.69
CA ILE A 125 1.70 13.76 7.37
C ILE A 125 1.52 12.54 6.45
N ALA A 126 0.90 12.71 5.30
CA ALA A 126 0.63 11.61 4.39
C ALA A 126 1.19 11.85 2.99
N SER A 127 1.65 10.79 2.37
CA SER A 127 2.11 10.80 0.99
C SER A 127 1.62 9.55 0.26
N GLY A 128 1.30 9.68 -1.02
CA GLY A 128 0.83 8.59 -1.86
C GLY A 128 0.87 8.95 -3.34
N ASP A 129 0.53 7.98 -4.21
CA ASP A 129 0.66 8.11 -5.65
C ASP A 129 -0.67 7.98 -6.42
N SER A 130 -1.77 7.68 -5.73
CA SER A 130 -3.00 7.29 -6.37
C SER A 130 -4.24 8.00 -5.82
N TYR A 131 -5.36 7.94 -6.56
CA TYR A 131 -6.64 8.45 -6.10
C TYR A 131 -7.10 7.82 -4.77
N ASN A 132 -6.70 6.56 -4.52
CA ASN A 132 -7.02 5.88 -3.25
C ASN A 132 -6.31 6.48 -2.04
N ASP A 133 -5.26 7.29 -2.27
CA ASP A 133 -4.48 7.94 -1.22
C ASP A 133 -4.98 9.35 -0.90
N LEU A 134 -5.77 9.95 -1.81
CA LEU A 134 -6.18 11.35 -1.70
C LEU A 134 -6.92 11.67 -0.40
N GLU A 135 -7.83 10.80 0.03
CA GLU A 135 -8.58 11.05 1.27
C GLU A 135 -7.64 11.17 2.48
N MET A 136 -6.64 10.28 2.62
CA MET A 136 -5.67 10.37 3.71
C MET A 136 -4.74 11.58 3.56
N ILE A 137 -4.31 11.88 2.32
CA ILE A 137 -3.43 13.01 2.00
C ILE A 137 -4.10 14.33 2.37
N LEU A 138 -5.32 14.56 1.89
CA LEU A 138 -6.08 15.78 2.11
C LEU A 138 -6.55 15.95 3.57
N HIS A 139 -6.65 14.87 4.32
CA HIS A 139 -7.09 14.90 5.72
C HIS A 139 -5.94 15.05 6.72
N SER A 140 -4.71 14.89 6.27
CA SER A 140 -3.51 15.05 7.10
C SER A 140 -3.12 16.51 7.28
N LYS A 141 -2.35 16.83 8.35
CA LYS A 141 -1.79 18.18 8.60
C LYS A 141 -0.98 18.68 7.40
N ALA A 142 -0.25 17.79 6.75
CA ALA A 142 0.41 18.04 5.48
C ALA A 142 0.27 16.80 4.58
N GLY A 143 0.08 17.03 3.29
CA GLY A 143 -0.11 15.98 2.29
C GLY A 143 0.71 16.20 1.05
N PHE A 144 1.23 15.11 0.47
CA PHE A 144 2.10 15.15 -0.68
C PHE A 144 1.76 14.07 -1.69
N LEU A 145 1.80 14.39 -2.98
CA LEU A 145 1.84 13.38 -4.04
C LEU A 145 3.30 12.95 -4.26
N PHE A 146 3.51 11.66 -4.38
CA PHE A 146 4.82 11.11 -4.72
C PHE A 146 4.71 10.20 -5.94
N ARG A 147 5.31 10.63 -7.05
CA ARG A 147 5.28 9.90 -8.33
C ARG A 147 3.85 9.58 -8.82
N GLY A 148 2.90 10.44 -8.48
CA GLY A 148 1.52 10.33 -8.93
C GLY A 148 1.38 10.62 -10.42
N PRO A 149 0.37 10.02 -11.11
CA PRO A 149 0.06 10.31 -12.50
C PRO A 149 -0.22 11.80 -12.72
N ASP A 150 0.09 12.31 -13.92
CA ASP A 150 -0.13 13.72 -14.28
C ASP A 150 -1.59 14.15 -14.14
N LYS A 151 -2.53 13.23 -14.37
CA LYS A 151 -3.95 13.51 -14.19
C LYS A 151 -4.30 13.90 -12.75
N ILE A 152 -3.74 13.23 -11.73
CA ILE A 152 -4.00 13.62 -10.32
C ILE A 152 -3.40 15.00 -10.04
N LYS A 153 -2.20 15.28 -10.55
CA LYS A 153 -1.56 16.61 -10.41
C LYS A 153 -2.39 17.72 -11.03
N GLN A 154 -3.05 17.45 -12.16
CA GLN A 154 -3.96 18.39 -12.84
C GLN A 154 -5.27 18.58 -12.07
N ASP A 155 -5.83 17.49 -11.52
CA ASP A 155 -7.09 17.53 -10.78
C ASP A 155 -6.90 18.20 -9.39
N TYR A 156 -5.67 18.17 -8.83
CA TYR A 156 -5.31 18.73 -7.52
C TYR A 156 -4.05 19.60 -7.61
N PRO A 157 -4.09 20.73 -8.31
CA PRO A 157 -2.92 21.57 -8.61
C PRO A 157 -2.27 22.20 -7.37
N ASP A 158 -3.03 22.37 -6.29
CA ASP A 158 -2.53 22.93 -5.03
C ASP A 158 -1.83 21.88 -4.14
N LEU A 159 -1.88 20.60 -4.50
CA LEU A 159 -1.25 19.53 -3.74
C LEU A 159 0.22 19.37 -4.19
N PRO A 160 1.20 19.62 -3.30
CA PRO A 160 2.61 19.48 -3.65
C PRO A 160 2.94 18.07 -4.15
N ALA A 161 3.66 17.98 -5.27
CA ALA A 161 4.00 16.72 -5.92
C ALA A 161 5.52 16.60 -6.10
N PHE A 162 6.05 15.42 -5.77
CA PHE A 162 7.48 15.12 -5.82
C PHE A 162 7.75 13.84 -6.60
N GLU A 163 8.91 13.80 -7.28
CA GLU A 163 9.38 12.63 -8.04
C GLU A 163 10.61 11.99 -7.39
N ASP A 164 11.34 12.75 -6.58
CA ASP A 164 12.55 12.34 -5.90
C ASP A 164 12.34 12.17 -4.39
N TYR A 165 12.97 11.14 -3.80
CA TYR A 165 12.88 10.87 -2.37
C TYR A 165 13.52 11.95 -1.50
N GLY A 166 14.57 12.63 -2.00
CA GLY A 166 15.24 13.69 -1.27
C GLY A 166 14.36 14.92 -1.11
N ASP A 167 13.68 15.31 -2.20
CA ASP A 167 12.75 16.45 -2.20
C ASP A 167 11.52 16.16 -1.31
N LEU A 168 10.96 14.95 -1.42
CA LEU A 168 9.87 14.53 -0.53
C LEU A 168 10.30 14.53 0.94
N LEU A 169 11.49 14.02 1.26
CA LEU A 169 12.02 14.01 2.62
C LEU A 169 12.19 15.42 3.17
N ALA A 170 12.73 16.35 2.35
CA ALA A 170 12.87 17.74 2.73
C ALA A 170 11.52 18.41 3.01
N ALA A 171 10.51 18.16 2.17
CA ALA A 171 9.16 18.69 2.38
C ALA A 171 8.49 18.12 3.63
N ILE A 172 8.63 16.82 3.90
CA ILE A 172 8.11 16.21 5.13
C ILE A 172 8.78 16.82 6.35
N ARG A 173 10.11 16.98 6.35
CA ARG A 173 10.85 17.61 7.46
C ARG A 173 10.42 19.03 7.74
N ALA A 174 10.09 19.79 6.71
CA ALA A 174 9.61 21.16 6.84
C ALA A 174 8.18 21.23 7.43
N ALA A 175 7.42 20.14 7.39
CA ALA A 175 6.06 20.03 7.91
C ALA A 175 5.97 19.40 9.31
N LEU A 176 7.06 18.80 9.81
CA LEU A 176 7.15 18.25 11.18
C LEU A 176 7.15 19.37 12.22
#